data_fbc4ccdfa1711bfa3e852f6ec95a8d42
#
_entry.id   fbc4ccdfa1711bfa3e852f6ec95a8d42
#
_cell.length_a   1.000
_cell.length_b   1.000
_cell.length_c   1.000
_cell.angle_alpha   90.00
_cell.angle_beta   90.00
_cell.angle_gamma   90.00
#
_symmetry.space_group_name_H-M   'P 1'
#
loop_
_entity.id
_entity.type
_entity.pdbx_description
1 polymer ?
#
loop_
_entity_poly.entity_id
_entity_poly.type
_entity_poly.pdbx_seq_one_letter_code
_entity_poly.pdbx_strand_id
1 'polypeptide(L)'
;MGQEEKTLKVSEHHIWVGIRDQHGLFGLTNYSQTELGQILSVDLPEMGDQVERGEVFGEIESVKTVYELVAPVSGTVLSVNGELENHPSLINEDPYNEGWLIEVKVGDSSEVESLMDMDEYYHFVFRAGPK
;
A
#
# COMPACT_ATOMS: atom_id res chain seq x y z
N MET A 1 4.85 -9.71 -12.31
CA MET A 1 3.84 -10.59 -11.72
C MET A 1 2.98 -9.79 -10.79
N GLY A 2 1.71 -9.77 -11.08
CA GLY A 2 0.76 -9.07 -10.24
C GLY A 2 0.36 -9.88 -9.03
N GLN A 3 -0.29 -9.21 -8.11
CA GLN A 3 -0.90 -9.83 -6.96
C GLN A 3 -2.37 -10.04 -7.24
N GLU A 4 -2.89 -11.20 -6.87
CA GLU A 4 -4.31 -11.44 -7.00
C GLU A 4 -5.01 -10.72 -5.87
N GLU A 5 -5.97 -9.89 -6.22
CA GLU A 5 -6.62 -9.01 -5.24
C GLU A 5 -7.18 -9.80 -4.07
N LYS A 6 -7.81 -10.95 -4.33
CA LYS A 6 -8.48 -11.67 -3.26
C LYS A 6 -7.54 -12.38 -2.29
N THR A 7 -6.25 -12.46 -2.62
CA THR A 7 -5.28 -13.08 -1.71
C THR A 7 -4.50 -12.07 -0.89
N LEU A 8 -4.82 -10.79 -1.06
CA LEU A 8 -4.10 -9.73 -0.36
C LEU A 8 -4.66 -9.50 1.04
N LYS A 9 -3.81 -9.01 1.92
CA LYS A 9 -4.23 -8.48 3.21
C LYS A 9 -4.23 -6.97 3.11
N VAL A 10 -5.05 -6.30 3.89
CA VAL A 10 -5.24 -4.87 3.75
C VAL A 10 -5.36 -4.22 5.13
N SER A 11 -4.70 -3.07 5.29
CA SER A 11 -4.82 -2.29 6.52
C SER A 11 -6.02 -1.35 6.45
N GLU A 12 -6.41 -0.84 7.62
CA GLU A 12 -7.48 0.16 7.68
C GLU A 12 -7.06 1.48 7.04
N HIS A 13 -5.78 1.64 6.75
CA HIS A 13 -5.23 2.84 6.10
C HIS A 13 -5.06 2.64 4.60
N HIS A 14 -5.71 1.60 4.04
CA HIS A 14 -5.82 1.39 2.59
C HIS A 14 -4.54 0.95 1.91
N ILE A 15 -3.65 0.30 2.66
CA ILE A 15 -2.44 -0.29 2.08
C ILE A 15 -2.64 -1.80 2.01
N TRP A 16 -2.48 -2.36 0.80
CA TRP A 16 -2.52 -3.81 0.64
C TRP A 16 -1.13 -4.40 0.83
N VAL A 17 -1.08 -5.64 1.27
CA VAL A 17 0.17 -6.38 1.47
C VAL A 17 0.03 -7.72 0.78
N GLY A 18 0.95 -7.99 -0.13
CA GLY A 18 1.05 -9.31 -0.76
C GLY A 18 2.28 -9.99 -0.21
N ILE A 19 2.09 -11.15 0.42
CA ILE A 19 3.19 -11.86 1.08
C ILE A 19 3.68 -13.00 0.20
N ARG A 20 5.00 -13.09 0.07
CA ARG A 20 5.67 -14.23 -0.53
C ARG A 20 6.89 -14.52 0.34
N ASP A 21 6.89 -15.69 0.97
CA ASP A 21 7.90 -16.03 1.96
C ASP A 21 7.86 -14.98 3.06
N GLN A 22 8.94 -14.31 3.36
CA GLN A 22 8.95 -13.26 4.38
C GLN A 22 8.96 -11.88 3.76
N HIS A 23 8.73 -11.79 2.46
CA HIS A 23 8.73 -10.51 1.76
C HIS A 23 7.29 -10.01 1.62
N GLY A 24 7.07 -8.75 1.92
CA GLY A 24 5.77 -8.12 1.77
C GLY A 24 5.84 -7.01 0.74
N LEU A 25 4.97 -7.09 -0.26
CA LEU A 25 4.85 -6.05 -1.26
C LEU A 25 3.70 -5.15 -0.82
N PHE A 26 3.94 -3.85 -0.74
CA PHE A 26 2.92 -2.88 -0.30
C PHE A 26 2.41 -2.09 -1.50
N GLY A 27 1.14 -1.79 -1.48
CA GLY A 27 0.56 -0.90 -2.49
C GLY A 27 -0.71 -0.26 -1.97
N LEU A 28 -1.24 0.66 -2.76
CA LEU A 28 -2.46 1.38 -2.42
C LEU A 28 -3.65 0.67 -3.04
N THR A 29 -4.76 0.57 -2.29
CA THR A 29 -5.94 -0.14 -2.82
C THR A 29 -6.58 0.64 -3.96
N ASN A 30 -7.35 -0.07 -4.77
CA ASN A 30 -8.11 0.56 -5.83
C ASN A 30 -9.10 1.58 -5.28
N TYR A 31 -9.74 1.26 -4.16
CA TYR A 31 -10.66 2.19 -3.52
C TYR A 31 -9.97 3.52 -3.20
N SER A 32 -8.77 3.44 -2.61
CA SER A 32 -8.08 4.63 -2.17
C SER A 32 -7.61 5.48 -3.35
N GLN A 33 -7.03 4.83 -4.39
CA GLN A 33 -6.57 5.61 -5.54
C GLN A 33 -7.74 6.26 -6.27
N THR A 34 -8.91 5.61 -6.28
CA THR A 34 -10.09 6.21 -6.88
C THR A 34 -10.50 7.47 -6.12
N GLU A 35 -10.46 7.42 -4.79
CA GLU A 35 -10.81 8.56 -3.96
C GLU A 35 -9.82 9.70 -4.09
N LEU A 36 -8.54 9.39 -4.27
CA LEU A 36 -7.50 10.40 -4.37
C LEU A 36 -7.49 11.08 -5.74
N GLY A 37 -7.91 10.37 -6.79
CA GLY A 37 -7.81 10.88 -8.14
C GLY A 37 -6.40 10.74 -8.66
N GLN A 38 -6.07 11.51 -9.69
CA GLN A 38 -4.78 11.39 -10.38
C GLN A 38 -3.62 11.61 -9.42
N ILE A 39 -2.68 10.66 -9.41
CA ILE A 39 -1.49 10.76 -8.57
C ILE A 39 -0.43 11.53 -9.32
N LEU A 40 0.13 12.54 -8.66
CA LEU A 40 1.10 13.45 -9.27
C LEU A 40 2.52 13.13 -8.86
N SER A 41 2.74 12.72 -7.62
CA SER A 41 4.08 12.38 -7.15
C SER A 41 3.99 11.48 -5.93
N VAL A 42 5.07 10.77 -5.66
CA VAL A 42 5.16 9.83 -4.55
C VAL A 42 6.50 10.04 -3.86
N ASP A 43 6.48 10.12 -2.53
CA ASP A 43 7.70 10.22 -1.73
C ASP A 43 7.80 8.91 -0.94
N LEU A 44 8.80 8.11 -1.24
CA LEU A 44 8.96 6.77 -0.67
C LEU A 44 10.27 6.68 0.11
N PRO A 45 10.38 5.72 1.03
CA PRO A 45 11.63 5.54 1.77
C PRO A 45 12.71 4.97 0.87
N GLU A 46 13.89 4.79 1.45
CA GLU A 46 15.02 4.23 0.71
C GLU A 46 15.27 2.79 1.14
N MET A 47 15.92 2.05 0.25
CA MET A 47 16.33 0.69 0.55
C MET A 47 17.15 0.69 1.85
N GLY A 48 16.83 -0.22 2.75
CA GLY A 48 17.51 -0.32 4.04
C GLY A 48 16.81 0.40 5.17
N ASP A 49 15.88 1.29 4.85
CA ASP A 49 15.12 1.99 5.90
C ASP A 49 14.22 1.02 6.65
N GLN A 50 13.94 1.35 7.91
CA GLN A 50 13.00 0.60 8.72
C GLN A 50 11.63 1.26 8.62
N VAL A 51 10.58 0.45 8.47
CA VAL A 51 9.22 0.95 8.58
C VAL A 51 8.56 0.29 9.78
N GLU A 52 7.73 1.05 10.49
CA GLU A 52 7.06 0.58 11.69
C GLU A 52 5.55 0.60 11.46
N ARG A 53 4.90 -0.49 11.83
CA ARG A 53 3.46 -0.58 11.71
C ARG A 53 2.79 0.61 12.40
N GLY A 54 1.88 1.25 11.69
CA GLY A 54 1.14 2.39 12.22
C GLY A 54 1.81 3.72 12.03
N GLU A 55 3.02 3.75 11.50
CA GLU A 55 3.73 5.01 11.29
C GLU A 55 3.81 5.33 9.80
N VAL A 56 3.94 6.61 9.51
CA VAL A 56 4.00 7.09 8.12
C VAL A 56 5.32 6.66 7.51
N PHE A 57 5.28 6.05 6.31
CA PHE A 57 6.50 5.66 5.61
C PHE A 57 6.70 6.44 4.32
N GLY A 58 5.73 7.25 3.92
CA GLY A 58 5.85 8.03 2.70
C GLY A 58 4.60 8.87 2.49
N GLU A 59 4.56 9.56 1.35
CA GLU A 59 3.44 10.43 1.00
C GLU A 59 3.12 10.31 -0.48
N ILE A 60 1.85 10.51 -0.80
CA ILE A 60 1.38 10.61 -2.18
C ILE A 60 0.74 11.97 -2.34
N GLU A 61 1.12 12.70 -3.40
CA GLU A 61 0.43 13.92 -3.76
C GLU A 61 -0.48 13.62 -4.94
N SER A 62 -1.75 13.94 -4.79
CA SER A 62 -2.72 13.77 -5.88
C SER A 62 -3.27 15.14 -6.26
N VAL A 63 -4.13 15.16 -7.28
CA VAL A 63 -4.78 16.40 -7.71
C VAL A 63 -5.66 17.00 -6.62
N LYS A 64 -6.03 16.21 -5.62
CA LYS A 64 -6.96 16.65 -4.56
C LYS A 64 -6.26 16.97 -3.25
N THR A 65 -5.21 16.23 -2.89
CA THR A 65 -4.67 16.30 -1.54
C THR A 65 -3.31 15.63 -1.46
N VAL A 66 -2.69 15.77 -0.29
CA VAL A 66 -1.50 15.00 0.08
C VAL A 66 -1.97 13.90 1.05
N TYR A 67 -1.60 12.68 0.77
CA TYR A 67 -2.05 11.52 1.53
C TYR A 67 -0.84 10.82 2.15
N GLU A 68 -0.88 10.65 3.46
CA GLU A 68 0.21 9.97 4.17
C GLU A 68 0.03 8.45 4.08
N LEU A 69 1.12 7.76 3.78
CA LEU A 69 1.13 6.30 3.67
C LEU A 69 1.52 5.72 5.02
N VAL A 70 0.60 4.98 5.63
CA VAL A 70 0.82 4.39 6.95
C VAL A 70 1.18 2.93 6.80
N ALA A 71 2.29 2.51 7.41
CA ALA A 71 2.80 1.16 7.26
C ALA A 71 1.83 0.13 7.85
N PRO A 72 1.47 -0.89 7.09
CA PRO A 72 0.55 -1.93 7.59
C PRO A 72 1.24 -2.95 8.47
N VAL A 73 2.53 -3.14 8.28
CA VAL A 73 3.35 -4.05 9.09
C VAL A 73 4.75 -3.46 9.18
N SER A 74 5.53 -3.93 10.14
CA SER A 74 6.90 -3.48 10.34
C SER A 74 7.87 -4.31 9.52
N GLY A 75 8.97 -3.70 9.10
CA GLY A 75 9.99 -4.43 8.34
C GLY A 75 11.08 -3.53 7.83
N THR A 76 11.97 -4.11 7.05
CA THR A 76 13.08 -3.39 6.43
C THR A 76 12.83 -3.28 4.93
N VAL A 77 12.99 -2.08 4.39
CA VAL A 77 12.75 -1.84 2.96
C VAL A 77 13.81 -2.56 2.14
N LEU A 78 13.37 -3.47 1.26
CA LEU A 78 14.24 -4.22 0.38
C LEU A 78 14.33 -3.57 -0.99
N SER A 79 13.23 -3.01 -1.49
CA SER A 79 13.25 -2.32 -2.76
C SER A 79 12.11 -1.32 -2.82
N VAL A 80 12.24 -0.38 -3.75
CA VAL A 80 11.30 0.71 -3.94
C VAL A 80 10.98 0.75 -5.44
N ASN A 81 9.72 1.00 -5.77
CA ASN A 81 9.31 1.02 -7.18
C ASN A 81 9.77 2.31 -7.83
N GLY A 82 10.93 2.26 -8.48
CA GLY A 82 11.52 3.43 -9.11
C GLY A 82 10.74 3.96 -10.30
N GLU A 83 9.86 3.14 -10.89
CA GLU A 83 9.04 3.57 -12.01
C GLU A 83 8.10 4.71 -11.62
N LEU A 84 7.73 4.78 -10.35
CA LEU A 84 6.77 5.78 -9.89
C LEU A 84 7.34 7.19 -9.94
N GLU A 85 8.66 7.33 -9.96
CA GLU A 85 9.27 8.64 -10.03
C GLU A 85 8.90 9.37 -11.31
N ASN A 86 8.92 8.65 -12.44
CA ASN A 86 8.61 9.23 -13.73
C ASN A 86 7.19 8.91 -14.20
N HIS A 87 6.51 8.00 -13.53
CA HIS A 87 5.20 7.54 -13.97
C HIS A 87 4.32 7.24 -12.75
N PRO A 88 4.03 8.26 -11.93
CA PRO A 88 3.24 8.03 -10.71
C PRO A 88 1.82 7.56 -10.97
N SER A 89 1.29 7.82 -12.17
CA SER A 89 -0.07 7.38 -12.48
C SER A 89 -0.20 5.86 -12.60
N LEU A 90 0.90 5.11 -12.53
CA LEU A 90 0.80 3.65 -12.44
C LEU A 90 -0.02 3.23 -11.23
N ILE A 91 0.00 4.02 -10.16
CA ILE A 91 -0.82 3.72 -8.98
C ILE A 91 -2.30 3.76 -9.35
N ASN A 92 -2.70 4.68 -10.22
CA ASN A 92 -4.08 4.76 -10.69
C ASN A 92 -4.40 3.66 -11.68
N GLU A 93 -3.46 3.38 -12.59
CA GLU A 93 -3.70 2.49 -13.73
C GLU A 93 -3.69 1.03 -13.32
N ASP A 94 -2.82 0.68 -12.37
CA ASP A 94 -2.59 -0.73 -12.05
C ASP A 94 -2.14 -0.87 -10.60
N PRO A 95 -3.02 -0.53 -9.64
CA PRO A 95 -2.62 -0.43 -8.23
C PRO A 95 -2.14 -1.74 -7.61
N TYR A 96 -2.59 -2.89 -8.13
CA TYR A 96 -2.23 -4.18 -7.53
C TYR A 96 -1.07 -4.85 -8.23
N ASN A 97 -0.47 -4.21 -9.22
CA ASN A 97 0.64 -4.80 -9.97
C ASN A 97 1.72 -3.77 -10.21
N GLU A 98 1.68 -3.06 -11.37
CA GLU A 98 2.75 -2.13 -11.73
C GLU A 98 2.84 -0.94 -10.77
N GLY A 99 1.76 -0.62 -10.08
CA GLY A 99 1.71 0.51 -9.16
C GLY A 99 2.12 0.19 -7.73
N TRP A 100 2.84 -0.91 -7.50
CA TRP A 100 3.31 -1.23 -6.16
C TRP A 100 4.23 -0.13 -5.62
N LEU A 101 4.32 -0.02 -4.30
CA LEU A 101 5.08 1.05 -3.66
C LEU A 101 6.46 0.60 -3.20
N ILE A 102 6.51 -0.32 -2.25
CA ILE A 102 7.78 -0.81 -1.70
C ILE A 102 7.67 -2.30 -1.41
N GLU A 103 8.82 -2.94 -1.31
CA GLU A 103 8.91 -4.32 -0.83
C GLU A 103 9.70 -4.31 0.47
N VAL A 104 9.20 -5.02 1.48
CA VAL A 104 9.86 -5.07 2.78
C VAL A 104 10.11 -6.51 3.19
N LYS A 105 11.13 -6.71 4.02
CA LYS A 105 11.30 -7.95 4.73
C LYS A 105 10.52 -7.83 6.02
N VAL A 106 9.46 -8.62 6.16
CA VAL A 106 8.54 -8.51 7.30
C VAL A 106 9.24 -9.03 8.56
N GLY A 107 9.17 -8.23 9.63
CA GLY A 107 9.82 -8.59 10.88
C GLY A 107 9.00 -9.52 11.74
N ASP A 108 7.67 -9.33 11.75
CA ASP A 108 6.76 -10.08 12.61
C ASP A 108 5.54 -10.47 11.80
N SER A 109 5.46 -11.75 11.44
CA SER A 109 4.37 -12.23 10.59
C SER A 109 3.01 -12.14 11.26
N SER A 110 2.96 -12.07 12.60
CA SER A 110 1.68 -11.94 13.28
C SER A 110 1.00 -10.61 12.95
N GLU A 111 1.78 -9.60 12.57
CA GLU A 111 1.20 -8.32 12.15
C GLU A 111 0.41 -8.48 10.85
N VAL A 112 0.87 -9.35 9.97
CA VAL A 112 0.15 -9.62 8.72
C VAL A 112 -1.19 -10.29 9.03
N GLU A 113 -1.18 -11.22 9.97
CA GLU A 113 -2.40 -11.96 10.29
C GLU A 113 -3.48 -11.08 10.90
N SER A 114 -3.08 -9.96 11.50
CA SER A 114 -4.03 -9.05 12.11
C SER A 114 -4.72 -8.13 11.10
N LEU A 115 -4.27 -8.14 9.85
CA LEU A 115 -4.85 -7.30 8.81
C LEU A 115 -6.14 -7.92 8.27
N MET A 116 -6.94 -7.10 7.60
CA MET A 116 -8.18 -7.56 6.98
C MET A 116 -7.87 -8.31 5.69
N ASP A 117 -8.73 -9.27 5.34
CA ASP A 117 -8.72 -9.75 3.95
C ASP A 117 -9.54 -8.76 3.11
N MET A 118 -9.60 -9.01 1.80
CA MET A 118 -10.26 -8.06 0.92
C MET A 118 -11.76 -7.96 1.18
N ASP A 119 -12.42 -9.07 1.53
CA ASP A 119 -13.84 -9.02 1.84
C ASP A 119 -14.11 -8.17 3.07
N GLU A 120 -13.30 -8.36 4.11
CA GLU A 120 -13.43 -7.57 5.33
C GLU A 120 -13.17 -6.10 5.05
N TYR A 121 -12.18 -5.82 4.19
CA TYR A 121 -11.84 -4.46 3.84
C TYR A 121 -12.98 -3.77 3.10
N TYR A 122 -13.62 -4.48 2.14
CA TYR A 122 -14.74 -3.88 1.43
C TYR A 122 -15.91 -3.60 2.36
N HIS A 123 -16.16 -4.49 3.30
CA HIS A 123 -17.18 -4.22 4.31
C HIS A 123 -16.80 -3.01 5.15
N PHE A 124 -15.54 -2.88 5.50
CA PHE A 124 -15.04 -1.77 6.29
C PHE A 124 -15.27 -0.43 5.58
N VAL A 125 -14.84 -0.34 4.32
CA VAL A 125 -14.90 0.95 3.61
C VAL A 125 -16.34 1.31 3.23
N PHE A 126 -17.15 0.35 2.84
CA PHE A 126 -18.50 0.68 2.38
C PHE A 126 -19.46 0.86 3.54
N ARG A 127 -19.23 0.18 4.66
CA ARG A 127 -20.04 0.42 5.84
C ARG A 127 -19.76 1.79 6.45
N ALA A 128 -18.53 2.24 6.37
CA ALA A 128 -18.14 3.54 6.91
C ALA A 128 -18.59 4.68 6.03
N GLY A 129 -19.02 4.39 4.81
CA GLY A 129 -19.44 5.43 3.89
C GLY A 129 -20.72 6.11 4.31
N PRO A 130 -21.03 7.23 3.68
CA PRO A 130 -22.27 7.94 3.98
C PRO A 130 -23.47 7.10 3.57
N LYS A 131 -24.57 7.33 4.25
CA LYS A 131 -25.80 6.62 3.96
C LYS A 131 -26.74 7.49 3.15
#